data_8ffd5922c9486de7f9f87db5e9ebbcb8
#
_entry.id   8ffd5922c9486de7f9f87db5e9ebbcb8
#
_cell.length_a   1.000
_cell.length_b   1.000
_cell.length_c   1.000
_cell.angle_alpha   90.00
_cell.angle_beta   90.00
_cell.angle_gamma   90.00
#
_symmetry.space_group_name_H-M   'P 1'
#
loop_
_entity.id
_entity.type
_entity.pdbx_description
1 polymer ?
#
loop_
_entity_poly.entity_id
_entity_poly.type
_entity_poly.pdbx_seq_one_letter_code
_entity_poly.pdbx_strand_id
1 'polypeptide(L)'
;MSELDLPLIVEPETLEKSLGYDNLLIVDLSKADTYRKMHIPGAVHLEYPQILGAEKPKMGLLPDDATLARVLSSIGIDEHTHVVAYDDEGGGRASRLLWTLEVAGHGRYSLLNGGLHAWANEGHPLDDAPVTPGVRTFTVQHNNAAYA
;
A
#
# COMPACT_ATOMS: atom_id res chain seq x y z
N MET A 1 -9.14 8.86 -20.98
CA MET A 1 -8.23 9.35 -19.96
C MET A 1 -7.23 8.28 -19.59
N SER A 2 -5.96 8.62 -19.53
CA SER A 2 -4.95 7.63 -19.18
C SER A 2 -4.99 7.33 -17.68
N GLU A 3 -4.62 6.12 -17.34
CA GLU A 3 -4.48 5.72 -15.95
C GLU A 3 -3.28 6.44 -15.32
N LEU A 4 -3.38 6.66 -14.00
CA LEU A 4 -2.27 7.22 -13.25
C LEU A 4 -1.10 6.24 -13.24
N ASP A 5 0.10 6.76 -13.46
CA ASP A 5 1.34 6.01 -13.40
C ASP A 5 2.38 6.90 -12.74
N LEU A 6 2.84 6.49 -11.55
CA LEU A 6 3.77 7.26 -10.74
C LEU A 6 5.14 6.58 -10.68
N PRO A 7 6.22 7.33 -10.43
CA PRO A 7 7.54 6.72 -10.27
C PRO A 7 7.59 5.85 -9.02
N LEU A 8 8.62 5.00 -8.93
CA LEU A 8 8.78 4.09 -7.78
C LEU A 8 8.83 4.86 -6.46
N ILE A 9 9.55 5.97 -6.41
CA ILE A 9 9.58 6.84 -5.24
C ILE A 9 8.81 8.10 -5.61
N VAL A 10 7.72 8.36 -4.90
CA VAL A 10 6.88 9.53 -5.19
C VAL A 10 7.01 10.56 -4.07
N GLU A 11 7.18 11.83 -4.45
CA GLU A 11 7.27 12.92 -3.49
C GLU A 11 5.89 13.32 -2.99
N PRO A 12 5.79 13.83 -1.75
CA PRO A 12 4.49 14.26 -1.20
C PRO A 12 3.75 15.24 -2.11
N GLU A 13 4.44 16.21 -2.69
CA GLU A 13 3.81 17.19 -3.58
C GLU A 13 3.18 16.52 -4.80
N THR A 14 3.89 15.56 -5.39
CA THR A 14 3.39 14.83 -6.56
C THR A 14 2.18 13.98 -6.18
N LEU A 15 2.23 13.33 -5.03
CA LEU A 15 1.10 12.51 -4.58
C LEU A 15 -0.12 13.38 -4.31
N GLU A 16 0.05 14.53 -3.68
CA GLU A 16 -1.10 15.42 -3.41
C GLU A 16 -1.79 15.82 -4.71
N LYS A 17 -1.04 16.11 -5.75
CA LYS A 17 -1.61 16.45 -7.06
C LYS A 17 -2.32 15.28 -7.72
N SER A 18 -2.05 14.07 -7.27
CA SER A 18 -2.63 12.85 -7.85
C SER A 18 -3.87 12.37 -7.12
N LEU A 19 -4.22 12.98 -5.99
CA LEU A 19 -5.40 12.59 -5.23
C LEU A 19 -6.65 12.75 -6.09
N GLY A 20 -7.54 11.77 -6.04
CA GLY A 20 -8.76 11.78 -6.83
C GLY A 20 -8.71 10.99 -8.12
N TYR A 21 -7.56 10.48 -8.53
CA TYR A 21 -7.51 9.56 -9.66
C TYR A 21 -8.21 8.25 -9.31
N ASP A 22 -9.03 7.73 -10.22
CA ASP A 22 -9.83 6.54 -9.99
C ASP A 22 -9.01 5.29 -9.70
N ASN A 23 -7.83 5.18 -10.32
CA ASN A 23 -6.99 4.00 -10.13
C ASN A 23 -5.91 4.18 -9.07
N LEU A 24 -5.92 5.29 -8.34
CA LEU A 24 -4.98 5.48 -7.23
C LEU A 24 -5.55 4.87 -5.96
N LEU A 25 -4.74 4.03 -5.30
CA LEU A 25 -5.05 3.53 -3.97
C LEU A 25 -3.87 3.83 -3.06
N ILE A 26 -4.12 4.59 -1.99
CA ILE A 26 -3.10 4.88 -0.99
C ILE A 26 -3.31 3.90 0.17
N VAL A 27 -2.25 3.19 0.54
CA VAL A 27 -2.31 2.18 1.62
C VAL A 27 -1.42 2.63 2.76
N ASP A 28 -2.03 2.76 3.92
CA ASP A 28 -1.38 3.17 5.17
C ASP A 28 -1.03 1.94 5.97
N LEU A 29 0.26 1.73 6.23
CA LEU A 29 0.76 0.63 7.05
C LEU A 29 1.30 1.13 8.40
N SER A 30 0.85 2.31 8.82
CA SER A 30 1.15 2.83 10.15
C SER A 30 0.46 1.98 11.21
N LYS A 31 0.84 2.22 12.47
CA LYS A 31 0.10 1.62 13.59
C LYS A 31 -1.35 2.06 13.53
N ALA A 32 -2.26 1.19 13.99
CA ALA A 32 -3.69 1.48 13.97
C ALA A 32 -4.01 2.78 14.72
N ASP A 33 -3.35 3.03 15.85
CA ASP A 33 -3.58 4.27 16.61
C ASP A 33 -3.17 5.51 15.81
N THR A 34 -2.06 5.43 15.07
CA THR A 34 -1.61 6.55 14.24
C THR A 34 -2.63 6.83 13.14
N TYR A 35 -3.09 5.78 12.47
CA TYR A 35 -4.08 5.92 11.39
C TYR A 35 -5.37 6.58 11.91
N ARG A 36 -5.82 6.20 13.08
CA ARG A 36 -7.04 6.78 13.67
C ARG A 36 -6.90 8.26 14.00
N LYS A 37 -5.67 8.71 14.28
CA LYS A 37 -5.41 10.12 14.60
C LYS A 37 -5.19 10.95 13.35
N MET A 38 -4.43 10.42 12.39
CA MET A 38 -4.16 11.14 11.15
C MET A 38 -3.64 10.19 10.07
N HIS A 39 -4.10 10.41 8.86
CA HIS A 39 -3.62 9.70 7.69
C HIS A 39 -3.84 10.58 6.45
N ILE A 40 -3.26 10.17 5.34
CA ILE A 40 -3.48 10.87 4.07
C ILE A 40 -4.94 10.70 3.67
N PRO A 41 -5.63 11.77 3.23
CA PRO A 41 -7.04 11.65 2.83
C PRO A 41 -7.24 10.56 1.78
N GLY A 42 -8.21 9.68 2.03
CA GLY A 42 -8.52 8.57 1.15
C GLY A 42 -7.67 7.32 1.37
N ALA A 43 -6.66 7.36 2.24
CA ALA A 43 -5.82 6.19 2.50
C ALA A 43 -6.60 5.10 3.23
N VAL A 44 -6.47 3.86 2.77
CA VAL A 44 -7.02 2.71 3.46
C VAL A 44 -5.95 2.14 4.39
N HIS A 45 -6.36 1.62 5.53
CA HIS A 45 -5.42 1.04 6.50
C HIS A 45 -5.26 -0.46 6.25
N LEU A 46 -4.02 -0.93 6.25
CA LEU A 46 -3.69 -2.34 6.17
C LEU A 46 -2.85 -2.71 7.38
N GLU A 47 -3.34 -3.69 8.16
CA GLU A 47 -2.58 -4.21 9.29
C GLU A 47 -1.38 -5.00 8.76
N TYR A 48 -0.19 -4.59 9.17
CA TYR A 48 1.05 -5.16 8.66
C TYR A 48 1.12 -6.70 8.78
N PRO A 49 0.68 -7.32 9.89
CA PRO A 49 0.72 -8.78 9.99
C PRO A 49 -0.08 -9.52 8.92
N GLN A 50 -1.05 -8.87 8.28
CA GLN A 50 -1.87 -9.52 7.24
C GLN A 50 -1.08 -9.89 6.00
N ILE A 51 0.08 -9.27 5.78
CA ILE A 51 0.94 -9.59 4.64
C ILE A 51 2.16 -10.41 5.02
N LEU A 52 2.20 -10.92 6.25
CA LEU A 52 3.26 -11.78 6.73
C LEU A 52 2.79 -13.23 6.80
N GLY A 53 3.68 -14.16 6.46
CA GLY A 53 3.41 -15.57 6.66
C GLY A 53 3.52 -15.93 8.14
N ALA A 54 2.63 -16.81 8.61
CA ALA A 54 2.54 -17.18 10.02
C ALA A 54 3.23 -18.50 10.35
N GLU A 55 3.56 -19.32 9.37
CA GLU A 55 4.14 -20.64 9.61
C GLU A 55 5.61 -20.57 9.97
N LYS A 56 5.99 -21.31 10.99
CA LYS A 56 7.39 -21.48 11.36
C LYS A 56 8.02 -22.58 10.52
N PRO A 57 9.29 -22.48 10.11
CA PRO A 57 10.22 -21.37 10.36
C PRO A 57 10.07 -20.22 9.36
N LYS A 58 9.00 -20.18 8.64
CA LYS A 58 8.80 -19.24 7.52
C LYS A 58 8.21 -17.89 7.97
N MET A 59 8.31 -17.58 9.25
CA MET A 59 7.84 -16.30 9.77
C MET A 59 8.48 -15.15 9.00
N GLY A 60 7.65 -14.18 8.63
CA GLY A 60 8.10 -13.04 7.86
C GLY A 60 8.05 -13.26 6.35
N LEU A 61 7.76 -14.47 5.89
CA LEU A 61 7.52 -14.74 4.48
C LEU A 61 6.06 -14.43 4.15
N LEU A 62 5.70 -14.65 2.89
CA LEU A 62 4.36 -14.34 2.41
C LEU A 62 3.30 -15.31 2.96
N PRO A 63 2.05 -14.84 3.11
CA PRO A 63 0.92 -15.74 3.29
C PRO A 63 0.76 -16.64 2.07
N ASP A 64 -0.09 -17.68 2.18
CA ASP A 64 -0.40 -18.47 1.01
C ASP A 64 -1.18 -17.64 -0.03
N ASP A 65 -1.27 -18.16 -1.26
CA ASP A 65 -1.87 -17.42 -2.36
C ASP A 65 -3.32 -17.03 -2.11
N ALA A 66 -4.10 -17.92 -1.53
CA ALA A 66 -5.52 -17.65 -1.27
C ALA A 66 -5.68 -16.54 -0.24
N THR A 67 -4.89 -16.58 0.83
CA THR A 67 -4.91 -15.54 1.86
C THR A 67 -4.45 -14.21 1.28
N LEU A 68 -3.36 -14.22 0.51
CA LEU A 68 -2.82 -13.01 -0.08
C LEU A 68 -3.82 -12.38 -1.06
N ALA A 69 -4.42 -13.19 -1.93
CA ALA A 69 -5.43 -12.70 -2.86
C ALA A 69 -6.61 -12.08 -2.13
N ARG A 70 -7.06 -12.72 -1.03
CA ARG A 70 -8.16 -12.20 -0.23
C ARG A 70 -7.83 -10.86 0.41
N VAL A 71 -6.64 -10.76 1.00
CA VAL A 71 -6.22 -9.51 1.67
C VAL A 71 -6.10 -8.37 0.66
N LEU A 72 -5.40 -8.60 -0.45
CA LEU A 72 -5.20 -7.55 -1.45
C LEU A 72 -6.51 -7.15 -2.13
N SER A 73 -7.40 -8.11 -2.36
CA SER A 73 -8.73 -7.82 -2.89
C SER A 73 -9.55 -6.97 -1.92
N SER A 74 -9.46 -7.27 -0.63
CA SER A 74 -10.26 -6.60 0.40
C SER A 74 -9.89 -5.13 0.55
N ILE A 75 -8.65 -4.74 0.27
CA ILE A 75 -8.25 -3.34 0.36
C ILE A 75 -8.43 -2.58 -0.95
N GLY A 76 -8.88 -3.25 -2.01
CA GLY A 76 -9.28 -2.58 -3.25
C GLY A 76 -8.27 -2.60 -4.36
N ILE A 77 -7.39 -3.60 -4.41
CA ILE A 77 -6.37 -3.71 -5.47
C ILE A 77 -6.89 -4.62 -6.59
N ASP A 78 -6.82 -4.14 -7.82
CA ASP A 78 -6.98 -4.95 -9.02
C ASP A 78 -5.80 -4.66 -9.97
N GLU A 79 -5.83 -5.23 -11.17
CA GLU A 79 -4.71 -5.11 -12.10
C GLU A 79 -4.46 -3.68 -12.57
N HIS A 80 -5.44 -2.80 -12.47
CA HIS A 80 -5.33 -1.40 -12.91
C HIS A 80 -4.92 -0.44 -11.79
N THR A 81 -4.91 -0.91 -10.57
CA THR A 81 -4.66 -0.05 -9.40
C THR A 81 -3.19 0.33 -9.31
N HIS A 82 -2.91 1.64 -9.17
CA HIS A 82 -1.58 2.10 -8.78
C HIS A 82 -1.57 2.29 -7.27
N VAL A 83 -0.77 1.50 -6.58
CA VAL A 83 -0.69 1.50 -5.12
C VAL A 83 0.41 2.43 -4.67
N VAL A 84 0.08 3.36 -3.76
CA VAL A 84 1.11 4.15 -3.06
C VAL A 84 1.08 3.74 -1.61
N ALA A 85 2.21 3.25 -1.10
CA ALA A 85 2.30 2.79 0.28
C ALA A 85 3.13 3.74 1.12
N TYR A 86 2.74 3.89 2.38
CA TYR A 86 3.53 4.63 3.36
C TYR A 86 3.29 4.07 4.76
N ASP A 87 4.17 4.43 5.68
CA ASP A 87 4.00 4.09 7.08
C ASP A 87 4.51 5.24 7.95
N ASP A 88 4.58 5.01 9.26
CA ASP A 88 5.04 6.00 10.23
C ASP A 88 6.39 5.63 10.85
N GLU A 89 7.14 4.71 10.23
CA GLU A 89 8.35 4.14 10.82
C GLU A 89 9.55 4.10 9.85
N GLY A 90 9.62 4.99 8.90
CA GLY A 90 10.78 5.06 8.01
C GLY A 90 10.67 4.23 6.73
N GLY A 91 9.51 3.63 6.45
CA GLY A 91 9.25 2.99 5.16
C GLY A 91 9.41 1.48 5.11
N GLY A 92 9.83 0.85 6.21
CA GLY A 92 10.07 -0.60 6.20
C GLY A 92 8.83 -1.43 5.94
N ARG A 93 7.72 -1.08 6.60
CA ARG A 93 6.45 -1.78 6.41
C ARG A 93 5.86 -1.53 5.03
N ALA A 94 5.92 -0.28 4.58
CA ALA A 94 5.45 0.09 3.25
C ALA A 94 6.25 -0.65 2.18
N SER A 95 7.58 -0.68 2.31
CA SER A 95 8.44 -1.40 1.37
C SER A 95 8.13 -2.89 1.32
N ARG A 96 7.78 -3.48 2.47
CA ARG A 96 7.39 -4.89 2.51
C ARG A 96 6.12 -5.14 1.69
N LEU A 97 5.14 -4.25 1.77
CA LEU A 97 3.95 -4.36 0.93
C LEU A 97 4.33 -4.29 -0.54
N LEU A 98 5.19 -3.37 -0.93
CA LEU A 98 5.58 -3.23 -2.33
C LEU A 98 6.29 -4.47 -2.85
N TRP A 99 7.18 -5.05 -2.05
CA TRP A 99 7.81 -6.31 -2.40
C TRP A 99 6.78 -7.43 -2.55
N THR A 100 5.81 -7.47 -1.64
CA THR A 100 4.72 -8.44 -1.69
C THR A 100 3.93 -8.32 -3.00
N LEU A 101 3.61 -7.10 -3.42
CA LEU A 101 2.93 -6.85 -4.67
C LEU A 101 3.75 -7.33 -5.86
N GLU A 102 5.07 -7.05 -5.87
CA GLU A 102 5.94 -7.47 -6.94
C GLU A 102 5.96 -9.00 -7.06
N VAL A 103 6.09 -9.70 -5.93
CA VAL A 103 6.08 -11.17 -5.92
C VAL A 103 4.73 -11.70 -6.42
N ALA A 104 3.65 -11.02 -6.08
CA ALA A 104 2.30 -11.43 -6.48
C ALA A 104 1.96 -11.06 -7.93
N GLY A 105 2.88 -10.44 -8.65
CA GLY A 105 2.71 -10.11 -10.06
C GLY A 105 2.13 -8.75 -10.34
N HIS A 106 2.08 -7.87 -9.34
CA HIS A 106 1.53 -6.51 -9.49
C HIS A 106 2.66 -5.49 -9.55
N GLY A 107 2.81 -4.81 -10.70
CA GLY A 107 3.94 -3.91 -10.95
C GLY A 107 3.61 -2.43 -10.85
N ARG A 108 2.40 -2.06 -10.48
CA ARG A 108 2.00 -0.65 -10.38
C ARG A 108 2.01 -0.21 -8.93
N TYR A 109 3.16 0.29 -8.46
CA TYR A 109 3.29 0.70 -7.07
C TYR A 109 4.34 1.78 -6.91
N SER A 110 4.22 2.55 -5.82
CA SER A 110 5.17 3.59 -5.44
C SER A 110 5.31 3.63 -3.93
N LEU A 111 6.47 4.05 -3.47
CA LEU A 111 6.73 4.35 -2.06
C LEU A 111 6.68 5.86 -1.87
N LEU A 112 5.92 6.32 -0.88
CA LEU A 112 5.90 7.74 -0.53
C LEU A 112 7.21 8.12 0.17
N ASN A 113 7.97 9.02 -0.44
CA ASN A 113 9.26 9.44 0.11
C ASN A 113 9.07 10.15 1.45
N GLY A 114 9.73 9.64 2.49
CA GLY A 114 9.64 10.18 3.83
C GLY A 114 8.38 9.80 4.60
N GLY A 115 7.46 9.07 3.99
CA GLY A 115 6.27 8.54 4.65
C GLY A 115 5.36 9.61 5.24
N LEU A 116 4.64 9.24 6.30
CA LEU A 116 3.70 10.14 6.95
C LEU A 116 4.38 11.39 7.52
N HIS A 117 5.59 11.25 8.05
CA HIS A 117 6.30 12.37 8.64
C HIS A 117 6.61 13.47 7.64
N ALA A 118 7.11 13.10 6.46
CA ALA A 118 7.39 14.09 5.42
C ALA A 118 6.10 14.75 4.93
N TRP A 119 5.05 13.95 4.74
CA TRP A 119 3.75 14.47 4.31
C TRP A 119 3.23 15.52 5.28
N ALA A 120 3.24 15.21 6.59
CA ALA A 120 2.75 16.12 7.62
C ALA A 120 3.66 17.35 7.77
N ASN A 121 4.98 17.14 7.78
CA ASN A 121 5.94 18.22 7.99
C ASN A 121 5.95 19.25 6.86
N GLU A 122 5.62 18.81 5.65
CA GLU A 122 5.56 19.71 4.49
C GLU A 122 4.19 20.37 4.34
N GLY A 123 3.28 20.14 5.28
CA GLY A 123 2.00 20.83 5.31
C GLY A 123 0.93 20.28 4.39
N HIS A 124 1.06 19.04 3.94
CA HIS A 124 0.03 18.42 3.09
C HIS A 124 -1.19 18.00 3.91
N PRO A 125 -2.36 17.85 3.27
CA PRO A 125 -3.59 17.61 4.03
C PRO A 125 -3.59 16.27 4.75
N LEU A 126 -4.20 16.27 5.94
CA LEU A 126 -4.38 15.07 6.77
C LEU A 126 -5.86 14.91 7.11
N ASP A 127 -6.26 13.68 7.40
CA ASP A 127 -7.64 13.36 7.76
C ASP A 127 -7.62 12.34 8.90
N ASP A 128 -8.69 12.29 9.67
CA ASP A 128 -8.88 11.29 10.73
C ASP A 128 -10.08 10.37 10.44
N ALA A 129 -10.82 10.62 9.38
CA ALA A 129 -11.99 9.82 9.04
C ALA A 129 -11.55 8.46 8.48
N PRO A 130 -12.03 7.33 9.05
CA PRO A 130 -11.69 6.03 8.51
C PRO A 130 -12.25 5.86 7.10
N VAL A 131 -11.46 5.19 6.25
CA VAL A 131 -11.83 4.94 4.86
C VAL A 131 -12.18 3.47 4.72
N THR A 132 -13.39 3.19 4.22
CA THR A 132 -13.80 1.83 3.95
C THR A 132 -13.34 1.45 2.54
N PRO A 133 -12.48 0.41 2.41
CA PRO A 133 -12.01 0.01 1.10
C PRO A 133 -13.14 -0.51 0.23
N GLY A 134 -13.08 -0.21 -1.08
CA GLY A 134 -13.95 -0.85 -2.06
C GLY A 134 -13.33 -2.16 -2.49
N VAL A 135 -13.99 -3.27 -2.22
CA VAL A 135 -13.46 -4.60 -2.55
C VAL A 135 -13.32 -4.75 -4.06
N ARG A 136 -12.18 -5.28 -4.50
CA ARG A 136 -11.92 -5.60 -5.90
C ARG A 136 -11.41 -7.02 -6.01
N THR A 137 -11.16 -7.48 -7.22
CA THR A 137 -10.62 -8.84 -7.43
C THR A 137 -9.16 -8.76 -7.79
N PHE A 138 -8.31 -9.32 -6.93
CA PHE A 138 -6.88 -9.42 -7.15
C PHE A 138 -6.53 -10.89 -7.40
N THR A 139 -5.79 -11.14 -8.49
CA THR A 139 -5.32 -12.47 -8.83
C THR A 139 -3.81 -12.53 -8.66
N VAL A 140 -3.34 -13.47 -7.84
CA VAL A 140 -1.91 -13.66 -7.61
C VAL A 140 -1.29 -14.37 -8.82
N GLN A 141 -0.23 -13.76 -9.38
CA GLN A 141 0.56 -14.34 -10.44
C GLN A 141 2.02 -14.24 -10.02
N HIS A 142 2.58 -15.35 -9.56
CA HIS A 142 3.92 -15.35 -9.00
C HIS A 142 4.97 -14.78 -9.93
N ASN A 143 5.78 -13.87 -9.40
CA ASN A 143 6.99 -13.38 -10.04
C ASN A 143 8.17 -14.08 -9.37
N ASN A 144 8.60 -15.20 -9.91
CA ASN A 144 9.65 -16.01 -9.32
C ASN A 144 10.99 -15.25 -9.22
N ALA A 145 11.25 -14.34 -10.14
CA ALA A 145 12.48 -13.56 -10.11
C ALA A 145 12.52 -12.64 -8.87
N ALA A 146 11.39 -12.07 -8.47
CA ALA A 146 11.33 -11.22 -7.28
C ALA A 146 11.43 -12.03 -6.00
N TYR A 147 10.87 -13.25 -6.02
CA TYR A 147 10.84 -14.10 -4.83
C TYR A 147 12.18 -14.81 -4.59
N ALA A 148 12.93 -15.06 -5.62
CA ALA A 148 14.17 -15.87 -5.56
C ALA A 148 15.30 -15.21 -4.70
#